data_f54fd512179d63abd33bd6b77e6b534d
#
_entry.id   f54fd512179d63abd33bd6b77e6b534d
#
_cell.length_a   1.000
_cell.length_b   1.000
_cell.length_c   1.000
_cell.angle_alpha   90.00
_cell.angle_beta   90.00
_cell.angle_gamma   90.00
#
_symmetry.space_group_name_H-M   'P 1'
#
loop_
_entity.id
_entity.type
_entity.pdbx_description
1 polymer ?
#
loop_
_entity_poly.entity_id
_entity_poly.type
_entity_poly.pdbx_seq_one_letter_code
_entity_poly.pdbx_strand_id
1 'polypeptide(L)'
;NDSKEPWQVFSAEDRAKILETDRPTYVTVLDCNHSFKEGTDEPQGGLKYRGPMYFDWDAKDGIVAVMDSVREFMEMLESLTFDVSQARWYLSGSRGVHCEIPQECFMDPRIIAAGVGNLHLAYKRFAFEHITPYLDMRVYTGKRGRQWRTTCNNRGTEDNPRYKVAITADQLREITDEEMYKELCKTPCHSVEVTPPTLNRQLKVEVQVALDDNKLRVRKNSK
;
A
#
# COMPACT_ATOMS: atom_id res chain seq x y z
N ASN A 1 16.84 21.34 2.29
CA ASN A 1 18.03 20.49 2.27
C ASN A 1 17.59 19.09 1.92
N ASP A 2 17.56 18.80 0.62
CA ASP A 2 17.41 17.43 0.13
C ASP A 2 18.76 16.72 0.32
N SER A 3 18.97 16.17 1.51
CA SER A 3 20.01 15.17 1.69
C SER A 3 19.58 13.97 0.84
N LYS A 4 20.22 13.79 -0.29
CA LYS A 4 20.10 12.59 -1.13
C LYS A 4 20.80 11.45 -0.41
N GLU A 5 20.22 10.99 0.70
CA GLU A 5 20.67 9.74 1.27
C GLU A 5 20.35 8.62 0.26
N PRO A 6 21.37 7.80 -0.07
CA PRO A 6 21.15 6.72 -1.02
C PRO A 6 20.14 5.72 -0.45
N TRP A 7 19.34 5.13 -1.33
CA TRP A 7 18.47 4.02 -0.97
C TRP A 7 19.30 2.87 -0.40
N GLN A 8 18.91 2.41 0.78
CA GLN A 8 19.49 1.23 1.39
C GLN A 8 18.66 0.00 1.01
N VAL A 9 19.36 -1.07 0.64
CA VAL A 9 18.75 -2.37 0.36
C VAL A 9 19.00 -3.26 1.57
N PHE A 10 17.94 -3.87 2.10
CA PHE A 10 18.02 -4.81 3.21
C PHE A 10 17.14 -6.03 2.96
N SER A 11 17.41 -7.11 3.67
CA SER A 11 16.66 -8.35 3.53
C SER A 11 15.23 -8.20 4.10
N ALA A 12 14.30 -9.04 3.62
CA ALA A 12 12.96 -9.08 4.18
C ALA A 12 12.97 -9.47 5.68
N GLU A 13 13.95 -10.26 6.10
CA GLU A 13 14.14 -10.70 7.50
C GLU A 13 14.57 -9.53 8.40
N ASP A 14 15.39 -8.61 7.87
CA ASP A 14 15.84 -7.43 8.61
C ASP A 14 14.81 -6.30 8.63
N ARG A 15 13.78 -6.37 7.79
CA ARG A 15 12.81 -5.29 7.61
C ARG A 15 12.18 -4.82 8.92
N ALA A 16 11.69 -5.74 9.74
CA ALA A 16 11.04 -5.41 11.02
C ALA A 16 12.01 -4.69 11.95
N LYS A 17 13.22 -5.23 12.10
CA LYS A 17 14.27 -4.65 12.93
C LYS A 17 14.66 -3.24 12.47
N ILE A 18 14.85 -3.04 11.17
CA ILE A 18 15.22 -1.74 10.61
C ILE A 18 14.09 -0.71 10.77
N LEU A 19 12.83 -1.12 10.62
CA LEU A 19 11.70 -0.25 10.89
C LEU A 19 11.62 0.21 12.36
N GLU A 20 12.06 -0.63 13.29
CA GLU A 20 12.09 -0.29 14.71
C GLU A 20 13.30 0.56 15.10
N THR A 21 14.50 0.23 14.58
CA THR A 21 15.76 0.87 15.00
C THR A 21 16.08 2.12 14.20
N ASP A 22 16.07 2.03 12.87
CA ASP A 22 16.53 3.10 11.98
C ASP A 22 15.40 4.03 11.56
N ARG A 23 14.15 3.59 11.71
CA ARG A 23 12.92 4.36 11.42
C ARG A 23 12.99 5.14 10.10
N PRO A 24 13.23 4.48 8.98
CA PRO A 24 13.34 5.17 7.69
C PRO A 24 12.05 5.91 7.38
N THR A 25 12.16 7.11 6.80
CA THR A 25 10.99 7.93 6.45
C THR A 25 10.13 7.26 5.37
N TYR A 26 10.77 6.53 4.46
CA TYR A 26 10.11 5.82 3.36
C TYR A 26 10.67 4.42 3.19
N VAL A 27 9.79 3.51 2.79
CA VAL A 27 10.13 2.15 2.36
C VAL A 27 9.45 1.88 1.02
N THR A 28 9.88 0.84 0.31
CA THR A 28 9.10 0.33 -0.83
C THR A 28 7.92 -0.46 -0.32
N VAL A 29 6.73 -0.28 -0.91
CA VAL A 29 5.54 -1.04 -0.52
C VAL A 29 5.63 -2.51 -0.96
N LEU A 30 6.32 -2.78 -2.07
CA LEU A 30 6.59 -4.13 -2.55
C LEU A 30 8.04 -4.50 -2.31
N ASP A 31 8.24 -5.71 -1.86
CA ASP A 31 9.56 -6.34 -1.80
C ASP A 31 9.92 -6.92 -3.18
N CYS A 32 11.20 -6.90 -3.50
CA CYS A 32 11.73 -7.45 -4.74
C CYS A 32 12.77 -8.52 -4.41
N ASN A 33 12.75 -9.65 -5.12
CA ASN A 33 13.65 -10.76 -4.85
C ASN A 33 14.98 -10.70 -5.61
N HIS A 34 15.35 -9.54 -6.16
CA HIS A 34 16.58 -9.39 -6.95
C HIS A 34 17.60 -8.46 -6.33
N SER A 35 18.87 -8.86 -6.47
CA SER A 35 20.00 -7.96 -6.37
C SER A 35 20.01 -7.03 -7.58
N PHE A 36 20.39 -5.79 -7.36
CA PHE A 36 20.72 -4.87 -8.43
C PHE A 36 22.15 -5.11 -8.91
N LYS A 37 22.45 -4.81 -10.17
CA LYS A 37 23.82 -4.77 -10.65
C LYS A 37 24.59 -3.72 -9.86
N GLU A 38 25.79 -4.07 -9.41
CA GLU A 38 26.64 -3.18 -8.63
C GLU A 38 26.82 -1.81 -9.31
N GLY A 39 26.56 -0.75 -8.57
CA GLY A 39 26.67 0.62 -9.07
C GLY A 39 25.58 1.07 -10.04
N THR A 40 24.54 0.26 -10.25
CA THR A 40 23.43 0.61 -11.14
C THR A 40 22.08 0.36 -10.48
N ASP A 41 21.04 0.98 -11.08
CA ASP A 41 19.63 0.73 -10.71
C ASP A 41 19.00 -0.37 -11.57
N GLU A 42 19.79 -1.09 -12.35
CA GLU A 42 19.31 -2.16 -13.21
C GLU A 42 19.20 -3.48 -12.45
N PRO A 43 18.04 -4.12 -12.42
CA PRO A 43 17.90 -5.41 -11.80
C PRO A 43 18.59 -6.51 -12.61
N GLN A 44 19.22 -7.45 -11.90
CA GLN A 44 19.75 -8.65 -12.51
C GLN A 44 18.60 -9.65 -12.75
N GLY A 45 18.22 -9.84 -14.00
CA GLY A 45 17.17 -10.79 -14.39
C GLY A 45 15.74 -10.26 -14.29
N GLY A 46 14.77 -11.12 -14.44
CA GLY A 46 13.35 -10.77 -14.39
C GLY A 46 12.90 -10.44 -12.97
N LEU A 47 12.49 -9.20 -12.72
CA LEU A 47 11.99 -8.75 -11.43
C LEU A 47 10.73 -9.51 -11.02
N LYS A 48 10.73 -10.04 -9.81
CA LYS A 48 9.56 -10.60 -9.16
C LYS A 48 9.31 -9.87 -7.85
N TYR A 49 8.07 -9.53 -7.61
CA TYR A 49 7.64 -8.75 -6.47
C TYR A 49 6.76 -9.56 -5.53
N ARG A 50 6.77 -9.17 -4.27
CA ARG A 50 5.87 -9.62 -3.20
C ARG A 50 5.39 -8.40 -2.45
N GLY A 51 4.28 -8.53 -1.77
CA GLY A 51 3.78 -7.49 -0.87
C GLY A 51 2.30 -7.24 -1.04
N PRO A 52 1.71 -6.44 -0.16
CA PRO A 52 0.29 -6.19 -0.14
C PRO A 52 -0.19 -5.52 -1.42
N MET A 53 -1.46 -5.69 -1.75
CA MET A 53 -2.14 -4.78 -2.65
C MET A 53 -2.35 -3.46 -1.92
N TYR A 54 -2.02 -2.34 -2.56
CA TYR A 54 -1.93 -1.04 -1.89
C TYR A 54 -2.71 0.03 -2.63
N PHE A 55 -3.28 0.95 -1.87
CA PHE A 55 -4.13 2.04 -2.35
C PHE A 55 -3.77 3.33 -1.61
N ASP A 56 -3.85 4.45 -2.33
CA ASP A 56 -3.56 5.79 -1.81
C ASP A 56 -4.67 6.74 -2.26
N TRP A 57 -5.43 7.29 -1.34
CA TRP A 57 -6.42 8.34 -1.60
C TRP A 57 -5.85 9.66 -1.09
N ASP A 58 -5.84 10.67 -1.95
CA ASP A 58 -5.38 12.02 -1.60
C ASP A 58 -6.24 13.06 -2.33
N ALA A 59 -6.77 14.02 -1.59
CA ALA A 59 -7.56 15.11 -2.16
C ALA A 59 -7.05 16.47 -1.70
N LYS A 60 -7.06 17.42 -2.62
CA LYS A 60 -6.81 18.83 -2.30
C LYS A 60 -8.02 19.50 -1.65
N ASP A 61 -9.21 18.97 -1.92
CA ASP A 61 -10.49 19.57 -1.59
C ASP A 61 -10.99 19.21 -0.17
N GLY A 62 -10.19 18.47 0.59
CA GLY A 62 -10.47 18.13 1.99
C GLY A 62 -10.60 16.62 2.24
N ILE A 63 -10.48 16.27 3.51
CA ILE A 63 -10.44 14.86 3.94
C ILE A 63 -11.83 14.19 3.90
N VAL A 64 -12.90 14.94 4.09
CA VAL A 64 -14.26 14.37 4.15
C VAL A 64 -14.60 13.63 2.84
N ALA A 65 -14.34 14.25 1.70
CA ALA A 65 -14.55 13.64 0.39
C ALA A 65 -13.68 12.37 0.17
N VAL A 66 -12.46 12.36 0.73
CA VAL A 66 -11.61 11.16 0.74
C VAL A 66 -12.23 10.06 1.59
N MET A 67 -12.77 10.41 2.77
CA MET A 67 -13.39 9.42 3.66
C MET A 67 -14.62 8.76 3.04
N ASP A 68 -15.44 9.52 2.32
CA ASP A 68 -16.59 8.96 1.60
C ASP A 68 -16.13 7.98 0.50
N SER A 69 -15.11 8.37 -0.28
CA SER A 69 -14.52 7.49 -1.29
C SER A 69 -13.91 6.21 -0.70
N VAL A 70 -13.28 6.29 0.47
CA VAL A 70 -12.72 5.13 1.16
C VAL A 70 -13.83 4.21 1.68
N ARG A 71 -14.93 4.76 2.21
CA ARG A 71 -16.09 3.97 2.64
C ARG A 71 -16.73 3.23 1.46
N GLU A 72 -16.89 3.90 0.32
CA GLU A 72 -17.35 3.28 -0.92
C GLU A 72 -16.45 2.10 -1.34
N PHE A 73 -15.13 2.27 -1.23
CA PHE A 73 -14.18 1.19 -1.48
C PHE A 73 -14.29 0.04 -0.47
N MET A 74 -14.50 0.34 0.81
CA MET A 74 -14.74 -0.69 1.84
C MET A 74 -16.02 -1.48 1.55
N GLU A 75 -17.10 -0.83 1.16
CA GLU A 75 -18.37 -1.46 0.77
C GLU A 75 -18.18 -2.36 -0.47
N MET A 76 -17.40 -1.91 -1.44
CA MET A 76 -17.04 -2.74 -2.60
C MET A 76 -16.28 -4.00 -2.17
N LEU A 77 -15.29 -3.90 -1.27
CA LEU A 77 -14.58 -5.07 -0.74
C LEU A 77 -15.51 -6.02 0.01
N GLU A 78 -16.44 -5.49 0.81
CA GLU A 78 -17.42 -6.28 1.54
C GLU A 78 -18.41 -6.98 0.59
N SER A 79 -18.74 -6.36 -0.56
CA SER A 79 -19.54 -7.00 -1.60
C SER A 79 -18.84 -8.23 -2.22
N LEU A 80 -17.51 -8.26 -2.17
CA LEU A 80 -16.67 -9.41 -2.48
C LEU A 80 -16.50 -10.37 -1.29
N THR A 81 -17.30 -10.22 -0.25
CA THR A 81 -17.22 -10.97 1.01
C THR A 81 -15.86 -10.87 1.73
N PHE A 82 -15.11 -9.80 1.44
CA PHE A 82 -13.84 -9.56 2.11
C PHE A 82 -14.07 -8.84 3.44
N ASP A 83 -13.49 -9.39 4.50
CA ASP A 83 -13.48 -8.74 5.82
C ASP A 83 -12.43 -7.63 5.85
N VAL A 84 -12.89 -6.38 5.80
CA VAL A 84 -12.03 -5.18 5.75
C VAL A 84 -11.17 -4.98 6.99
N SER A 85 -11.44 -5.69 8.09
CA SER A 85 -10.59 -5.71 9.29
C SER A 85 -9.28 -6.46 9.07
N GLN A 86 -9.14 -7.25 7.99
CA GLN A 86 -7.90 -7.89 7.58
C GLN A 86 -6.98 -6.94 6.80
N ALA A 87 -7.49 -5.83 6.29
CA ALA A 87 -6.69 -4.80 5.65
C ALA A 87 -6.03 -3.89 6.70
N ARG A 88 -4.87 -3.36 6.35
CA ARG A 88 -4.17 -2.35 7.16
C ARG A 88 -4.52 -0.97 6.64
N TRP A 89 -5.06 -0.16 7.51
CA TRP A 89 -5.49 1.20 7.19
C TRP A 89 -4.59 2.22 7.87
N TYR A 90 -4.35 3.33 7.18
CA TYR A 90 -3.51 4.39 7.71
C TYR A 90 -4.04 5.76 7.30
N LEU A 91 -4.07 6.70 8.23
CA LEU A 91 -4.18 8.12 7.92
C LEU A 91 -2.81 8.64 7.51
N SER A 92 -2.73 9.40 6.43
CA SER A 92 -1.43 9.84 5.86
C SER A 92 -0.73 10.94 6.68
N GLY A 93 -1.42 11.51 7.68
CA GLY A 93 -0.96 12.67 8.44
C GLY A 93 -1.11 14.00 7.72
N SER A 94 -1.82 14.05 6.60
CA SER A 94 -2.10 15.29 5.86
C SER A 94 -3.57 15.35 5.43
N ARG A 95 -3.94 14.67 4.34
CA ARG A 95 -5.28 14.73 3.76
C ARG A 95 -5.62 13.46 2.97
N GLY A 96 -5.04 12.37 3.33
CA GLY A 96 -5.21 11.12 2.60
C GLY A 96 -5.29 9.91 3.51
N VAL A 97 -5.66 8.80 2.89
CA VAL A 97 -5.77 7.48 3.51
C VAL A 97 -4.97 6.48 2.67
N HIS A 98 -4.25 5.59 3.33
CA HIS A 98 -3.61 4.46 2.69
C HIS A 98 -4.27 3.16 3.14
N CYS A 99 -4.35 2.20 2.20
CA CYS A 99 -4.80 0.85 2.50
C CYS A 99 -3.78 -0.17 1.98
N GLU A 100 -3.54 -1.23 2.73
CA GLU A 100 -2.74 -2.38 2.35
C GLU A 100 -3.54 -3.66 2.62
N ILE A 101 -3.86 -4.41 1.57
CA ILE A 101 -4.50 -5.73 1.69
C ILE A 101 -3.40 -6.80 1.60
N PRO A 102 -3.17 -7.62 2.66
CA PRO A 102 -2.16 -8.66 2.65
C PRO A 102 -2.32 -9.64 1.48
N GLN A 103 -1.22 -10.06 0.85
CA GLN A 103 -1.27 -11.03 -0.27
C GLN A 103 -1.97 -12.33 0.08
N GLU A 104 -1.85 -12.76 1.32
CA GLU A 104 -2.47 -13.96 1.87
C GLU A 104 -4.00 -13.95 1.75
N CYS A 105 -4.61 -12.78 1.67
CA CYS A 105 -6.04 -12.62 1.49
C CYS A 105 -6.55 -13.03 0.10
N PHE A 106 -5.66 -13.05 -0.92
CA PHE A 106 -6.10 -13.26 -2.30
C PHE A 106 -5.13 -14.09 -3.15
N MET A 107 -4.03 -14.57 -2.60
CA MET A 107 -3.00 -15.26 -3.37
C MET A 107 -2.57 -16.56 -2.69
N ASP A 108 -2.31 -17.58 -3.49
CA ASP A 108 -1.80 -18.87 -3.01
C ASP A 108 -0.40 -18.70 -2.39
N PRO A 109 -0.09 -19.32 -1.25
CA PRO A 109 1.23 -19.22 -0.62
C PRO A 109 2.40 -19.60 -1.53
N ARG A 110 2.19 -20.54 -2.47
CA ARG A 110 3.24 -20.93 -3.43
C ARG A 110 3.53 -19.82 -4.44
N ILE A 111 2.51 -19.06 -4.85
CA ILE A 111 2.66 -17.92 -5.76
C ILE A 111 3.36 -16.78 -5.00
N ILE A 112 2.97 -16.53 -3.75
CA ILE A 112 3.62 -15.55 -2.88
C ILE A 112 5.11 -15.90 -2.73
N ALA A 113 5.42 -17.15 -2.42
CA ALA A 113 6.81 -17.62 -2.26
C ALA A 113 7.64 -17.47 -3.55
N ALA A 114 7.05 -17.73 -4.71
CA ALA A 114 7.72 -17.58 -6.00
C ALA A 114 7.91 -16.13 -6.44
N GLY A 115 7.09 -15.22 -5.93
CA GLY A 115 6.98 -13.84 -6.38
C GLY A 115 6.34 -13.70 -7.77
N VAL A 116 5.85 -12.52 -8.09
CA VAL A 116 5.10 -12.24 -9.32
C VAL A 116 5.76 -11.12 -10.11
N GLY A 117 6.04 -11.36 -11.40
CA GLY A 117 6.53 -10.32 -12.31
C GLY A 117 5.45 -9.26 -12.55
N ASN A 118 5.85 -7.98 -12.55
CA ASN A 118 4.94 -6.85 -12.81
C ASN A 118 3.70 -6.81 -11.87
N LEU A 119 3.84 -7.25 -10.63
CA LEU A 119 2.76 -7.31 -9.65
C LEU A 119 2.03 -5.97 -9.50
N HIS A 120 2.76 -4.85 -9.51
CA HIS A 120 2.21 -3.50 -9.45
C HIS A 120 1.25 -3.19 -10.62
N LEU A 121 1.44 -3.78 -11.79
CA LEU A 121 0.52 -3.58 -12.93
C LEU A 121 -0.77 -4.39 -12.77
N ALA A 122 -0.71 -5.57 -12.13
CA ALA A 122 -1.91 -6.32 -11.77
C ALA A 122 -2.72 -5.54 -10.70
N TYR A 123 -2.04 -5.00 -9.69
CA TYR A 123 -2.70 -4.16 -8.69
C TYR A 123 -3.28 -2.87 -9.29
N LYS A 124 -2.57 -2.25 -10.25
CA LYS A 124 -3.10 -1.14 -11.03
C LYS A 124 -4.38 -1.51 -11.76
N ARG A 125 -4.43 -2.71 -12.37
CA ARG A 125 -5.61 -3.19 -13.09
C ARG A 125 -6.79 -3.37 -12.16
N PHE A 126 -6.58 -4.06 -11.04
CA PHE A 126 -7.60 -4.21 -10.01
C PHE A 126 -8.11 -2.83 -9.52
N ALA A 127 -7.21 -1.91 -9.17
CA ALA A 127 -7.56 -0.57 -8.74
C ALA A 127 -8.34 0.23 -9.79
N PHE A 128 -8.06 0.00 -11.06
CA PHE A 128 -8.77 0.66 -12.16
C PHE A 128 -10.20 0.12 -12.35
N GLU A 129 -10.42 -1.18 -12.17
CA GLU A 129 -11.75 -1.79 -12.24
C GLU A 129 -12.66 -1.39 -11.05
N HIS A 130 -12.04 -1.08 -9.92
CA HIS A 130 -12.71 -0.70 -8.68
C HIS A 130 -12.37 0.72 -8.26
N ILE A 131 -12.19 1.61 -9.25
CA ILE A 131 -11.77 2.98 -8.99
C ILE A 131 -12.87 3.75 -8.26
N THR A 132 -12.49 4.37 -7.15
CA THR A 132 -13.31 5.33 -6.43
C THR A 132 -12.71 6.74 -6.58
N PRO A 133 -13.48 7.82 -6.36
CA PRO A 133 -12.93 9.19 -6.38
C PRO A 133 -11.68 9.33 -5.51
N TYR A 134 -10.78 10.24 -5.87
CA TYR A 134 -9.54 10.56 -5.14
C TYR A 134 -8.49 9.44 -5.03
N LEU A 135 -8.74 8.25 -5.60
CA LEU A 135 -7.73 7.19 -5.67
C LEU A 135 -6.58 7.60 -6.61
N ASP A 136 -5.37 7.69 -6.08
CA ASP A 136 -4.18 8.09 -6.87
C ASP A 136 -3.61 6.93 -7.67
N MET A 137 -3.99 6.83 -8.94
CA MET A 137 -3.49 5.81 -9.86
C MET A 137 -2.00 5.95 -10.20
N ARG A 138 -1.35 7.07 -9.86
CA ARG A 138 0.09 7.31 -10.11
C ARG A 138 0.96 6.45 -9.21
N VAL A 139 0.43 5.94 -8.09
CA VAL A 139 1.17 5.05 -7.18
C VAL A 139 1.65 3.76 -7.86
N TYR A 140 1.08 3.39 -9.01
CA TYR A 140 1.44 2.18 -9.75
C TYR A 140 2.40 2.42 -10.92
N THR A 141 2.93 3.63 -11.11
CA THR A 141 3.72 4.00 -12.31
C THR A 141 5.23 3.94 -12.12
N GLY A 142 5.72 3.71 -10.92
CA GLY A 142 7.15 3.71 -10.60
C GLY A 142 7.87 2.43 -11.03
N LYS A 143 9.02 2.53 -11.68
CA LYS A 143 9.86 1.37 -12.08
C LYS A 143 10.44 0.60 -10.89
N ARG A 144 10.58 1.23 -9.72
CA ARG A 144 11.20 0.68 -8.49
C ARG A 144 10.20 0.35 -7.39
N GLY A 145 8.90 0.33 -7.72
CA GLY A 145 7.84 0.32 -6.73
C GLY A 145 7.59 1.70 -6.14
N ARG A 146 6.49 1.84 -5.41
CA ARG A 146 6.12 3.10 -4.77
C ARG A 146 6.85 3.24 -3.44
N GLN A 147 7.36 4.44 -3.22
CA GLN A 147 7.79 4.87 -1.90
C GLN A 147 6.58 5.02 -1.00
N TRP A 148 6.61 4.31 0.09
CA TRP A 148 5.54 4.31 1.08
C TRP A 148 6.06 4.92 2.37
N ARG A 149 5.41 5.96 2.84
CA ARG A 149 5.81 6.57 4.11
C ARG A 149 5.58 5.58 5.25
N THR A 150 6.55 5.46 6.14
CA THR A 150 6.40 4.67 7.37
C THR A 150 5.54 5.41 8.38
N THR A 151 4.95 4.68 9.31
CA THR A 151 4.17 5.25 10.41
C THR A 151 5.04 6.06 11.37
N CYS A 152 4.41 6.96 12.13
CA CYS A 152 5.04 7.77 13.19
C CYS A 152 6.14 8.75 12.74
N ASN A 153 6.27 8.99 11.45
CA ASN A 153 7.09 10.08 10.95
C ASN A 153 6.30 11.38 10.96
N ASN A 154 6.78 12.37 11.73
CA ASN A 154 6.14 13.67 11.82
C ASN A 154 6.29 14.47 10.52
N ARG A 155 5.19 14.95 9.95
CA ARG A 155 5.14 15.86 8.80
C ARG A 155 4.86 17.30 9.20
N GLY A 156 4.46 17.53 10.45
CA GLY A 156 4.18 18.84 11.02
C GLY A 156 5.40 19.45 11.69
N THR A 157 5.12 20.43 12.50
CA THR A 157 6.07 21.02 13.44
C THR A 157 5.98 20.32 14.80
N GLU A 158 6.85 20.69 15.75
CA GLU A 158 6.76 20.21 17.13
C GLU A 158 5.46 20.66 17.79
N ASP A 159 5.03 21.89 17.54
CA ASP A 159 3.79 22.46 18.09
C ASP A 159 2.52 21.96 17.41
N ASN A 160 2.63 21.45 16.19
CA ASN A 160 1.51 20.92 15.43
C ASN A 160 1.94 19.64 14.69
N PRO A 161 2.13 18.54 15.42
CA PRO A 161 2.60 17.29 14.85
C PRO A 161 1.52 16.66 13.96
N ARG A 162 1.98 15.99 12.90
CA ARG A 162 1.13 15.27 11.95
C ARG A 162 1.81 13.98 11.55
N TYR A 163 1.38 12.88 12.14
CA TYR A 163 1.95 11.56 11.89
C TYR A 163 1.14 10.79 10.87
N LYS A 164 1.80 9.93 10.08
CA LYS A 164 1.10 8.79 9.49
C LYS A 164 0.80 7.81 10.62
N VAL A 165 -0.46 7.48 10.81
CA VAL A 165 -0.91 6.62 11.92
C VAL A 165 -1.68 5.42 11.41
N ALA A 166 -1.46 4.26 12.04
CA ALA A 166 -2.29 3.09 11.84
C ALA A 166 -3.66 3.29 12.51
N ILE A 167 -4.71 2.79 11.88
CA ILE A 167 -6.10 2.92 12.34
C ILE A 167 -6.88 1.65 12.00
N THR A 168 -7.86 1.27 12.80
CA THR A 168 -8.76 0.16 12.46
C THR A 168 -9.79 0.55 11.40
N ALA A 169 -10.36 -0.44 10.72
CA ALA A 169 -11.45 -0.21 9.77
C ALA A 169 -12.66 0.49 10.42
N ASP A 170 -13.00 0.11 11.65
CA ASP A 170 -14.12 0.71 12.38
C ASP A 170 -13.85 2.17 12.75
N GLN A 171 -12.68 2.46 13.31
CA GLN A 171 -12.27 3.83 13.61
C GLN A 171 -12.25 4.70 12.33
N LEU A 172 -11.83 4.13 11.19
CA LEU A 172 -11.80 4.83 9.92
C LEU A 172 -13.21 5.24 9.47
N ARG A 173 -14.21 4.38 9.69
CA ARG A 173 -15.61 4.67 9.37
C ARG A 173 -16.21 5.79 10.22
N GLU A 174 -15.73 5.96 11.45
CA GLU A 174 -16.21 6.96 12.40
C GLU A 174 -15.72 8.37 12.09
N ILE A 175 -14.69 8.54 11.26
CA ILE A 175 -14.17 9.87 10.92
C ILE A 175 -15.18 10.61 10.03
N THR A 176 -15.81 11.63 10.58
CA THR A 176 -16.85 12.42 9.89
C THR A 176 -16.39 13.81 9.46
N ASP A 177 -15.30 14.31 10.03
CA ASP A 177 -14.81 15.66 9.78
C ASP A 177 -13.28 15.76 9.83
N GLU A 178 -12.78 16.93 9.43
CA GLU A 178 -11.36 17.22 9.36
C GLU A 178 -10.68 17.34 10.73
N GLU A 179 -11.41 17.81 11.72
CA GLU A 179 -10.90 17.97 13.09
C GLU A 179 -10.59 16.62 13.72
N MET A 180 -11.52 15.67 13.60
CA MET A 180 -11.33 14.30 14.08
C MET A 180 -10.15 13.62 13.40
N TYR A 181 -10.02 13.79 12.08
CA TYR A 181 -8.87 13.28 11.32
C TYR A 181 -7.55 13.86 11.84
N LYS A 182 -7.49 15.19 12.03
CA LYS A 182 -6.30 15.87 12.51
C LYS A 182 -5.93 15.44 13.93
N GLU A 183 -6.92 15.29 14.80
CA GLU A 183 -6.70 14.86 16.18
C GLU A 183 -6.06 13.48 16.25
N LEU A 184 -6.57 12.54 15.48
CA LEU A 184 -5.98 11.18 15.38
C LEU A 184 -4.53 11.22 14.86
N CYS A 185 -4.20 12.16 13.98
CA CYS A 185 -2.85 12.29 13.43
C CYS A 185 -1.86 13.00 14.37
N LYS A 186 -2.28 13.57 15.49
CA LYS A 186 -1.37 14.21 16.46
C LYS A 186 -0.58 13.22 17.31
N THR A 187 -1.11 12.01 17.50
CA THR A 187 -0.49 10.98 18.35
C THR A 187 0.09 9.86 17.47
N PRO A 188 1.39 9.54 17.63
CA PRO A 188 1.99 8.43 16.87
C PRO A 188 1.30 7.10 17.17
N CYS A 189 0.93 6.36 16.13
CA CYS A 189 0.42 5.00 16.24
C CYS A 189 1.08 4.14 15.15
N HIS A 190 1.90 3.17 15.53
CA HIS A 190 2.65 2.30 14.61
C HIS A 190 1.78 1.20 14.01
N SER A 191 0.95 0.60 14.84
CA SER A 191 0.10 -0.53 14.48
C SER A 191 -1.15 -0.55 15.34
N VAL A 192 -2.19 -1.14 14.79
CA VAL A 192 -3.42 -1.51 15.48
C VAL A 192 -3.61 -3.01 15.36
N GLU A 193 -4.47 -3.59 16.18
CA GLU A 193 -4.86 -4.97 16.01
C GLU A 193 -5.61 -5.15 14.67
N VAL A 194 -5.16 -6.12 13.88
CA VAL A 194 -5.72 -6.44 12.56
C VAL A 194 -6.13 -7.90 12.58
N THR A 195 -7.31 -8.22 12.06
CA THR A 195 -7.73 -9.61 11.90
C THR A 195 -6.71 -10.39 11.04
N PRO A 196 -6.27 -11.57 11.46
CA PRO A 196 -5.33 -12.37 10.68
C PRO A 196 -5.81 -12.60 9.26
N PRO A 197 -4.93 -12.50 8.24
CA PRO A 197 -5.32 -12.65 6.85
C PRO A 197 -5.82 -14.08 6.57
N THR A 198 -6.95 -14.17 5.91
CA THR A 198 -7.55 -15.42 5.43
C THR A 198 -7.86 -15.32 3.94
N LEU A 199 -7.68 -16.43 3.21
CA LEU A 199 -7.90 -16.43 1.77
C LEU A 199 -9.37 -16.20 1.43
N ASN A 200 -9.67 -15.07 0.81
CA ASN A 200 -10.98 -14.75 0.25
C ASN A 200 -11.06 -15.21 -1.21
N ARG A 201 -12.04 -16.07 -1.53
CA ARG A 201 -12.17 -16.68 -2.84
C ARG A 201 -12.60 -15.69 -3.93
N GLN A 202 -13.49 -14.75 -3.62
CA GLN A 202 -13.99 -13.79 -4.59
C GLN A 202 -12.90 -12.77 -4.93
N LEU A 203 -12.25 -12.20 -3.92
CA LEU A 203 -11.12 -11.29 -4.12
C LEU A 203 -9.98 -11.98 -4.90
N LYS A 204 -9.71 -13.26 -4.63
CA LYS A 204 -8.74 -14.06 -5.40
C LYS A 204 -9.09 -14.13 -6.87
N VAL A 205 -10.36 -14.35 -7.22
CA VAL A 205 -10.82 -14.41 -8.63
C VAL A 205 -10.58 -13.07 -9.31
N GLU A 206 -10.98 -11.97 -8.70
CA GLU A 206 -10.80 -10.62 -9.24
C GLU A 206 -9.31 -10.31 -9.49
N VAL A 207 -8.46 -10.58 -8.51
CA VAL A 207 -7.01 -10.37 -8.66
C VAL A 207 -6.41 -11.31 -9.70
N GLN A 208 -6.89 -12.56 -9.82
CA GLN A 208 -6.40 -13.49 -10.84
C GLN A 208 -6.71 -13.01 -12.27
N VAL A 209 -7.89 -12.44 -12.49
CA VAL A 209 -8.24 -11.80 -13.78
C VAL A 209 -7.25 -10.67 -14.10
N ALA A 210 -6.95 -9.82 -13.13
CA ALA A 210 -5.98 -8.74 -13.30
C ALA A 210 -4.56 -9.25 -13.61
N LEU A 211 -4.15 -10.35 -12.99
CA LEU A 211 -2.85 -11.01 -13.24
C LEU A 211 -2.77 -11.61 -14.64
N ASP A 212 -3.82 -12.25 -15.11
CA ASP A 212 -3.85 -12.92 -16.42
C ASP A 212 -3.93 -11.92 -17.57
N ASP A 213 -4.70 -10.86 -17.45
CA ASP A 213 -4.74 -9.74 -18.38
C ASP A 213 -3.35 -9.11 -18.55
N ASN A 214 -2.62 -8.96 -17.48
CA ASN A 214 -1.28 -8.40 -17.50
C ASN A 214 -0.29 -9.31 -18.25
N LYS A 215 -0.36 -10.64 -18.08
CA LYS A 215 0.45 -11.61 -18.83
C LYS A 215 0.20 -11.54 -20.34
N LEU A 216 -1.06 -11.37 -20.75
CA LEU A 216 -1.44 -11.29 -22.16
C LEU A 216 -0.90 -10.01 -22.83
N ARG A 217 -0.89 -8.88 -22.12
CA ARG A 217 -0.34 -7.61 -22.63
C ARG A 217 1.18 -7.66 -22.79
N VAL A 218 1.89 -8.25 -21.83
CA VAL A 218 3.35 -8.43 -21.92
C VAL A 218 3.72 -9.27 -23.14
N ARG A 219 3.01 -10.36 -23.42
CA ARG A 219 3.24 -11.21 -24.60
C ARG A 219 2.98 -10.50 -25.93
N LYS A 220 2.01 -9.57 -25.99
CA LYS A 220 1.72 -8.79 -27.21
C LYS A 220 2.79 -7.74 -27.51
N ASN A 221 3.41 -7.17 -26.47
CA ASN A 221 4.47 -6.16 -26.60
C ASN A 221 5.87 -6.76 -26.83
N SER A 222 6.01 -8.08 -26.74
CA SER A 222 7.26 -8.82 -26.96
C SER A 222 7.35 -9.46 -28.36
N LYS A 223 6.39 -9.20 -29.22
CA LYS A 223 6.36 -9.54 -30.65
C LYS A 223 6.50 -8.28 -31.49
#